data_3e65c13bb756c13bf6fa6494bedd6945
#
_entry.id   3e65c13bb756c13bf6fa6494bedd6945
#
_cell.length_a   1.000
_cell.length_b   1.000
_cell.length_c   1.000
_cell.angle_alpha   90.00
_cell.angle_beta   90.00
_cell.angle_gamma   90.00
#
_symmetry.space_group_name_H-M   'P 1'
#
loop_
_entity.id
_entity.type
_entity.pdbx_description
1 polymer ?
#
loop_
_entity_poly.entity_id
_entity_poly.type
_entity_poly.pdbx_seq_one_letter_code
_entity_poly.pdbx_strand_id
1 'polypeptide(L)'
;AFVHAMESFCGIAATPITDALNLQAMKLVAANIRQAYANGKNAAARDAMLYGSALAGMGFGNTQNGIIHAIGTTLPVECHIPHGLAMSFCAPFSVGFNYIANPEKYAIVADILRGDDRSTCMSVMERAADVEDAFRDLLNDLDIKTGLANYGVKREDLPACADRAFAAKRLLNNNPRAASRDQ
;
A
#
# COMPACT_ATOMS: atom_id res chain seq x y z
N ALA A 1 -6.49 2.74 -3.95
CA ALA A 1 -7.47 2.07 -3.07
C ALA A 1 -6.79 1.00 -2.20
N PHE A 2 -6.08 0.01 -2.80
CA PHE A 2 -5.42 -1.05 -2.00
C PHE A 2 -4.50 -0.49 -0.93
N VAL A 3 -3.60 0.44 -1.29
CA VAL A 3 -2.65 1.06 -0.35
C VAL A 3 -3.36 1.82 0.76
N HIS A 4 -4.45 2.56 0.45
CA HIS A 4 -5.26 3.23 1.47
C HIS A 4 -5.82 2.23 2.49
N ALA A 5 -6.46 1.15 2.00
CA ALA A 5 -7.03 0.12 2.87
C ALA A 5 -5.94 -0.57 3.71
N MET A 6 -4.79 -0.88 3.12
CA MET A 6 -3.68 -1.54 3.80
C MET A 6 -3.06 -0.67 4.89
N GLU A 7 -2.74 0.60 4.61
CA GLU A 7 -2.16 1.49 5.63
C GLU A 7 -3.13 1.76 6.77
N SER A 8 -4.42 1.92 6.45
CA SER A 8 -5.49 2.03 7.43
C SER A 8 -5.62 0.77 8.30
N PHE A 9 -5.55 -0.41 7.68
CA PHE A 9 -5.63 -1.72 8.36
C PHE A 9 -4.42 -1.98 9.26
N CYS A 10 -3.21 -1.72 8.77
CA CYS A 10 -1.98 -1.98 9.52
C CYS A 10 -1.61 -0.85 10.50
N GLY A 11 -2.25 0.31 10.40
CA GLY A 11 -1.94 1.49 11.20
C GLY A 11 -2.37 1.40 12.66
N ILE A 12 -1.82 2.29 13.49
CA ILE A 12 -2.07 2.34 14.95
C ILE A 12 -3.53 2.68 15.27
N ALA A 13 -4.18 3.53 14.46
CA ALA A 13 -5.57 3.95 14.66
C ALA A 13 -6.61 2.94 14.14
N ALA A 14 -6.19 1.76 13.69
CA ALA A 14 -7.08 0.72 13.21
C ALA A 14 -8.04 0.23 14.31
N THR A 15 -9.28 -0.05 13.91
CA THR A 15 -10.34 -0.55 14.80
C THR A 15 -11.00 -1.77 14.14
N PRO A 16 -11.71 -2.62 14.90
CA PRO A 16 -12.43 -3.76 14.30
C PRO A 16 -13.42 -3.37 13.18
N ILE A 17 -14.02 -2.18 13.27
CA ILE A 17 -14.94 -1.66 12.24
C ILE A 17 -14.16 -1.31 10.98
N THR A 18 -13.09 -0.54 11.10
CA THR A 18 -12.24 -0.15 9.96
C THR A 18 -11.50 -1.34 9.36
N ASP A 19 -11.12 -2.32 10.18
CA ASP A 19 -10.51 -3.58 9.74
C ASP A 19 -11.45 -4.36 8.82
N ALA A 20 -12.73 -4.49 9.19
CA ALA A 20 -13.72 -5.17 8.35
C ALA A 20 -13.87 -4.50 6.98
N LEU A 21 -13.94 -3.16 6.92
CA LEU A 21 -14.02 -2.39 5.68
C LEU A 21 -12.76 -2.56 4.83
N ASN A 22 -11.59 -2.41 5.45
CA ASN A 22 -10.30 -2.46 4.78
C ASN A 22 -9.96 -3.86 4.26
N LEU A 23 -10.26 -4.91 5.02
CA LEU A 23 -10.09 -6.29 4.58
C LEU A 23 -10.93 -6.59 3.35
N GLN A 24 -12.21 -6.19 3.34
CA GLN A 24 -13.07 -6.39 2.19
C GLN A 24 -12.59 -5.56 0.99
N ALA A 25 -12.15 -4.33 1.21
CA ALA A 25 -11.58 -3.47 0.16
C ALA A 25 -10.36 -4.13 -0.49
N MET A 26 -9.40 -4.60 0.32
CA MET A 26 -8.18 -5.25 -0.18
C MET A 26 -8.50 -6.52 -0.97
N LYS A 27 -9.42 -7.37 -0.49
CA LYS A 27 -9.86 -8.59 -1.20
C LYS A 27 -10.47 -8.28 -2.55
N LEU A 28 -11.39 -7.30 -2.61
CA LEU A 28 -12.03 -6.89 -3.88
C LEU A 28 -11.00 -6.37 -4.88
N VAL A 29 -10.09 -5.51 -4.44
CA VAL A 29 -9.07 -4.93 -5.32
C VAL A 29 -8.09 -6.00 -5.78
N ALA A 30 -7.51 -6.80 -4.90
CA ALA A 30 -6.52 -7.82 -5.25
C ALA A 30 -7.06 -8.84 -6.25
N ALA A 31 -8.30 -9.32 -6.04
CA ALA A 31 -8.92 -10.31 -6.91
C ALA A 31 -9.28 -9.78 -8.30
N ASN A 32 -9.48 -8.47 -8.47
CA ASN A 32 -10.05 -7.93 -9.70
C ASN A 32 -9.15 -6.96 -10.47
N ILE A 33 -8.10 -6.41 -9.86
CA ILE A 33 -7.28 -5.36 -10.49
C ILE A 33 -6.60 -5.85 -11.77
N ARG A 34 -6.07 -7.08 -11.79
CA ARG A 34 -5.43 -7.68 -12.98
C ARG A 34 -6.43 -7.80 -14.13
N GLN A 35 -7.65 -8.26 -13.84
CA GLN A 35 -8.72 -8.38 -14.83
C GLN A 35 -9.21 -7.03 -15.35
N ALA A 36 -9.36 -6.04 -14.43
CA ALA A 36 -9.76 -4.70 -14.80
C ALA A 36 -8.69 -3.99 -15.65
N TYR A 37 -7.41 -4.25 -15.36
CA TYR A 37 -6.28 -3.75 -16.14
C TYR A 37 -6.21 -4.39 -17.52
N ALA A 38 -6.26 -5.72 -17.59
CA ALA A 38 -6.17 -6.46 -18.86
C ALA A 38 -7.37 -6.21 -19.78
N ASN A 39 -8.56 -5.97 -19.23
CA ASN A 39 -9.78 -5.70 -19.97
C ASN A 39 -10.64 -4.63 -19.31
N GLY A 40 -10.45 -3.37 -19.69
CA GLY A 40 -11.21 -2.24 -19.19
C GLY A 40 -12.72 -2.27 -19.48
N LYS A 41 -13.21 -3.23 -20.30
CA LYS A 41 -14.62 -3.47 -20.56
C LYS A 41 -15.23 -4.55 -19.66
N ASN A 42 -14.45 -5.21 -18.82
CA ASN A 42 -14.96 -6.17 -17.83
C ASN A 42 -15.74 -5.42 -16.73
N ALA A 43 -17.06 -5.31 -16.92
CA ALA A 43 -17.93 -4.58 -16.00
C ALA A 43 -17.85 -5.13 -14.57
N ALA A 44 -17.86 -6.46 -14.40
CA ALA A 44 -17.81 -7.08 -13.09
C ALA A 44 -16.52 -6.75 -12.32
N ALA A 45 -15.37 -6.81 -12.99
CA ALA A 45 -14.10 -6.42 -12.39
C ALA A 45 -14.06 -4.93 -12.05
N ARG A 46 -14.59 -4.07 -12.91
CA ARG A 46 -14.68 -2.62 -12.67
C ARG A 46 -15.60 -2.28 -11.49
N ASP A 47 -16.74 -2.94 -11.38
CA ASP A 47 -17.66 -2.76 -10.24
C ASP A 47 -16.99 -3.19 -8.94
N ALA A 48 -16.30 -4.32 -8.92
CA ALA A 48 -15.54 -4.77 -7.75
C ALA A 48 -14.44 -3.76 -7.35
N MET A 49 -13.73 -3.18 -8.34
CA MET A 49 -12.75 -2.12 -8.10
C MET A 49 -13.39 -0.86 -7.51
N LEU A 50 -14.58 -0.47 -7.98
CA LEU A 50 -15.30 0.69 -7.48
C LEU A 50 -15.76 0.47 -6.02
N TYR A 51 -16.35 -0.69 -5.71
CA TYR A 51 -16.71 -1.05 -4.33
C TYR A 51 -15.48 -1.12 -3.43
N GLY A 52 -14.39 -1.74 -3.89
CA GLY A 52 -13.13 -1.78 -3.16
C GLY A 52 -12.58 -0.39 -2.85
N SER A 53 -12.69 0.55 -3.81
CA SER A 53 -12.31 1.95 -3.61
C SER A 53 -13.19 2.67 -2.59
N ALA A 54 -14.51 2.47 -2.65
CA ALA A 54 -15.46 3.08 -1.71
C ALA A 54 -15.21 2.58 -0.27
N LEU A 55 -15.07 1.26 -0.09
CA LEU A 55 -14.78 0.66 1.21
C LEU A 55 -13.43 1.13 1.79
N ALA A 56 -12.39 1.21 0.94
CA ALA A 56 -11.11 1.79 1.35
C ALA A 56 -11.26 3.24 1.82
N GLY A 57 -12.06 4.04 1.10
CA GLY A 57 -12.39 5.42 1.47
C GLY A 57 -13.04 5.53 2.84
N MET A 58 -14.03 4.65 3.12
CA MET A 58 -14.68 4.58 4.43
C MET A 58 -13.71 4.14 5.54
N GLY A 59 -12.83 3.17 5.25
CA GLY A 59 -11.84 2.68 6.21
C GLY A 59 -10.83 3.75 6.59
N PHE A 60 -10.06 4.27 5.62
CA PHE A 60 -9.00 5.22 5.92
C PHE A 60 -9.51 6.59 6.35
N GLY A 61 -10.72 6.98 5.96
CA GLY A 61 -11.37 8.22 6.42
C GLY A 61 -11.66 8.23 7.92
N ASN A 62 -11.74 7.07 8.55
CA ASN A 62 -11.95 6.91 9.99
C ASN A 62 -10.68 6.53 10.77
N THR A 63 -9.55 6.37 10.09
CA THR A 63 -8.25 6.13 10.70
C THR A 63 -7.25 7.18 10.24
N GLN A 64 -6.27 6.79 9.48
CA GLN A 64 -5.28 7.62 8.78
C GLN A 64 -4.52 6.71 7.80
N ASN A 65 -3.73 7.32 6.92
CA ASN A 65 -2.69 6.63 6.17
C ASN A 65 -1.37 6.60 6.98
N GLY A 66 -0.30 6.09 6.38
CA GLY A 66 1.00 5.91 7.02
C GLY A 66 2.16 6.43 6.16
N ILE A 67 3.29 5.73 6.25
CA ILE A 67 4.57 6.14 5.66
C ILE A 67 4.54 6.17 4.12
N ILE A 68 3.75 5.31 3.46
CA ILE A 68 3.64 5.30 2.00
C ILE A 68 3.09 6.65 1.52
N HIS A 69 2.04 7.14 2.18
CA HIS A 69 1.48 8.45 1.86
C HIS A 69 2.39 9.60 2.29
N ALA A 70 3.10 9.47 3.42
CA ALA A 70 4.07 10.46 3.83
C ALA A 70 5.16 10.67 2.77
N ILE A 71 5.65 9.59 2.16
CA ILE A 71 6.68 9.64 1.12
C ILE A 71 6.06 10.03 -0.24
N GLY A 72 5.06 9.29 -0.70
CA GLY A 72 4.54 9.42 -2.06
C GLY A 72 3.91 10.79 -2.37
N THR A 73 3.37 11.50 -1.36
CA THR A 73 2.83 12.86 -1.55
C THR A 73 3.91 13.95 -1.61
N THR A 74 5.16 13.63 -1.35
CA THR A 74 6.27 14.60 -1.35
C THR A 74 7.10 14.59 -2.62
N LEU A 75 6.79 13.70 -3.56
CA LEU A 75 7.49 13.61 -4.84
C LEU A 75 7.33 14.90 -5.64
N PRO A 76 8.33 15.28 -6.47
CA PRO A 76 8.28 16.53 -7.20
C PRO A 76 7.04 16.65 -8.09
N VAL A 77 6.35 17.78 -7.99
CA VAL A 77 5.13 18.07 -8.78
C VAL A 77 5.45 18.09 -10.27
N GLU A 78 6.64 18.53 -10.64
CA GLU A 78 7.15 18.63 -12.00
C GLU A 78 7.23 17.26 -12.70
N CYS A 79 7.31 16.19 -11.94
CA CYS A 79 7.31 14.83 -12.49
C CYS A 79 5.90 14.35 -12.91
N HIS A 80 4.84 15.08 -12.58
CA HIS A 80 3.44 14.78 -12.92
C HIS A 80 3.02 13.34 -12.64
N ILE A 81 3.53 12.74 -11.53
CA ILE A 81 3.25 11.36 -11.16
C ILE A 81 1.83 11.27 -10.59
N PRO A 82 0.93 10.47 -11.18
CA PRO A 82 -0.40 10.26 -10.61
C PRO A 82 -0.32 9.70 -9.19
N HIS A 83 -1.17 10.20 -8.28
CA HIS A 83 -1.15 9.82 -6.86
C HIS A 83 -1.14 8.30 -6.64
N GLY A 84 -2.04 7.57 -7.30
CA GLY A 84 -2.12 6.11 -7.16
C GLY A 84 -0.84 5.40 -7.58
N LEU A 85 -0.16 5.91 -8.60
CA LEU A 85 1.11 5.37 -9.08
C LEU A 85 2.24 5.66 -8.09
N ALA A 86 2.30 6.89 -7.55
CA ALA A 86 3.26 7.26 -6.51
C ALA A 86 3.14 6.36 -5.27
N MET A 87 1.91 6.09 -4.81
CA MET A 87 1.67 5.16 -3.70
C MET A 87 2.12 3.74 -4.05
N SER A 88 1.85 3.30 -5.28
CA SER A 88 2.12 1.92 -5.70
C SER A 88 3.61 1.59 -5.68
N PHE A 89 4.47 2.44 -6.25
CA PHE A 89 5.91 2.11 -6.28
C PHE A 89 6.64 2.42 -4.96
N CYS A 90 6.05 3.21 -4.05
CA CYS A 90 6.55 3.37 -2.68
C CYS A 90 6.18 2.17 -1.79
N ALA A 91 5.09 1.46 -2.11
CA ALA A 91 4.52 0.42 -1.25
C ALA A 91 5.51 -0.73 -0.92
N PRO A 92 6.20 -1.38 -1.87
CA PRO A 92 7.08 -2.51 -1.56
C PRO A 92 8.12 -2.18 -0.48
N PHE A 93 8.81 -1.07 -0.62
CA PHE A 93 9.84 -0.63 0.33
C PHE A 93 9.26 -0.33 1.72
N SER A 94 8.09 0.31 1.74
CA SER A 94 7.43 0.69 3.00
C SER A 94 6.87 -0.51 3.75
N VAL A 95 6.31 -1.50 3.06
CA VAL A 95 5.82 -2.73 3.72
C VAL A 95 6.99 -3.58 4.21
N GLY A 96 8.09 -3.66 3.46
CA GLY A 96 9.33 -4.31 3.87
C GLY A 96 9.94 -3.67 5.13
N PHE A 97 9.78 -2.34 5.30
CA PHE A 97 10.16 -1.66 6.54
C PHE A 97 9.20 -1.99 7.70
N ASN A 98 7.91 -2.05 7.45
CA ASN A 98 6.86 -2.06 8.47
C ASN A 98 6.48 -3.45 9.00
N TYR A 99 6.63 -4.53 8.22
CA TYR A 99 6.00 -5.83 8.52
C TYR A 99 6.39 -6.40 9.89
N ILE A 100 7.62 -6.15 10.34
CA ILE A 100 8.10 -6.63 11.64
C ILE A 100 7.39 -5.99 12.84
N ALA A 101 6.74 -4.84 12.66
CA ALA A 101 6.04 -4.14 13.73
C ALA A 101 4.57 -4.59 13.90
N ASN A 102 4.00 -5.25 12.88
CA ASN A 102 2.63 -5.79 12.93
C ASN A 102 2.53 -7.03 12.03
N PRO A 103 3.29 -8.11 12.34
CA PRO A 103 3.42 -9.25 11.44
C PRO A 103 2.11 -9.96 11.18
N GLU A 104 1.17 -10.02 12.15
CA GLU A 104 -0.13 -10.65 11.96
C GLU A 104 -0.93 -9.99 10.85
N LYS A 105 -1.00 -8.66 10.83
CA LYS A 105 -1.73 -7.93 9.81
C LYS A 105 -1.02 -7.95 8.45
N TYR A 106 0.31 -7.83 8.42
CA TYR A 106 1.06 -7.93 7.16
C TYR A 106 1.04 -9.34 6.56
N ALA A 107 0.95 -10.39 7.37
CA ALA A 107 0.72 -11.76 6.89
C ALA A 107 -0.62 -11.88 6.15
N ILE A 108 -1.69 -11.30 6.70
CA ILE A 108 -3.01 -11.24 6.06
C ILE A 108 -2.94 -10.46 4.73
N VAL A 109 -2.23 -9.34 4.71
CA VAL A 109 -2.06 -8.54 3.48
C VAL A 109 -1.32 -9.36 2.40
N ALA A 110 -0.26 -10.06 2.77
CA ALA A 110 0.49 -10.92 1.85
C ALA A 110 -0.38 -12.03 1.28
N ASP A 111 -1.16 -12.71 2.12
CA ASP A 111 -2.09 -13.76 1.67
C ASP A 111 -3.16 -13.22 0.71
N ILE A 112 -3.70 -12.04 0.97
CA ILE A 112 -4.67 -11.38 0.06
C ILE A 112 -4.00 -11.07 -1.29
N LEU A 113 -2.77 -10.59 -1.31
CA LEU A 113 -2.04 -10.29 -2.55
C LEU A 113 -1.70 -11.55 -3.35
N ARG A 114 -1.37 -12.65 -2.65
CA ARG A 114 -1.12 -13.97 -3.24
C ARG A 114 -2.41 -14.68 -3.69
N GLY A 115 -3.56 -14.30 -3.14
CA GLY A 115 -4.85 -14.95 -3.41
C GLY A 115 -4.99 -16.32 -2.74
N ASP A 116 -4.21 -16.60 -1.70
CA ASP A 116 -4.16 -17.88 -1.00
C ASP A 116 -3.92 -17.70 0.50
N ASP A 117 -4.60 -18.53 1.32
CA ASP A 117 -4.36 -18.62 2.76
C ASP A 117 -3.25 -19.65 3.05
N ARG A 118 -2.06 -19.16 3.34
CA ARG A 118 -0.87 -19.97 3.60
C ARG A 118 -0.63 -20.24 5.09
N SER A 119 -1.62 -19.99 5.94
CA SER A 119 -1.49 -20.14 7.41
C SER A 119 -1.20 -21.57 7.86
N THR A 120 -1.52 -22.57 7.04
CA THR A 120 -1.27 -23.98 7.31
C THR A 120 0.13 -24.46 6.99
N CYS A 121 0.91 -23.73 6.19
CA CYS A 121 2.23 -24.14 5.70
C CYS A 121 3.36 -23.15 6.01
N MET A 122 3.03 -21.94 6.44
CA MET A 122 4.01 -20.89 6.74
C MET A 122 3.69 -20.22 8.08
N SER A 123 4.71 -19.86 8.82
CA SER A 123 4.56 -19.06 10.03
C SER A 123 4.07 -17.64 9.72
N VAL A 124 3.53 -16.97 10.71
CA VAL A 124 3.08 -15.56 10.59
C VAL A 124 4.22 -14.67 10.08
N MET A 125 5.44 -14.84 10.61
CA MET A 125 6.58 -14.01 10.22
C MET A 125 7.02 -14.27 8.78
N GLU A 126 7.03 -15.52 8.32
CA GLU A 126 7.36 -15.86 6.93
C GLU A 126 6.34 -15.24 5.95
N ARG A 127 5.04 -15.36 6.25
CA ARG A 127 3.98 -14.72 5.43
C ARG A 127 4.09 -13.20 5.45
N ALA A 128 4.34 -12.60 6.61
CA ALA A 128 4.51 -11.16 6.73
C ALA A 128 5.72 -10.64 5.95
N ALA A 129 6.83 -11.36 5.96
CA ALA A 129 8.03 -11.01 5.21
C ALA A 129 7.81 -11.06 3.68
N ASP A 130 6.94 -11.97 3.20
CA ASP A 130 6.59 -12.10 1.78
C ASP A 130 5.76 -10.92 1.24
N VAL A 131 5.27 -10.02 2.08
CA VAL A 131 4.41 -8.91 1.64
C VAL A 131 5.08 -7.99 0.62
N GLU A 132 6.40 -7.78 0.74
CA GLU A 132 7.17 -6.96 -0.20
C GLU A 132 7.21 -7.60 -1.59
N ASP A 133 7.53 -8.89 -1.66
CA ASP A 133 7.59 -9.63 -2.92
C ASP A 133 6.20 -9.78 -3.54
N ALA A 134 5.16 -10.03 -2.72
CA ALA A 134 3.78 -10.08 -3.20
C ALA A 134 3.33 -8.75 -3.84
N PHE A 135 3.78 -7.61 -3.28
CA PHE A 135 3.54 -6.30 -3.89
C PHE A 135 4.32 -6.12 -5.20
N ARG A 136 5.59 -6.51 -5.24
CA ARG A 136 6.43 -6.42 -6.46
C ARG A 136 5.82 -7.23 -7.60
N ASP A 137 5.35 -8.43 -7.31
CA ASP A 137 4.68 -9.29 -8.30
C ASP A 137 3.40 -8.64 -8.83
N LEU A 138 2.57 -8.07 -7.96
CA LEU A 138 1.39 -7.31 -8.40
C LEU A 138 1.75 -6.15 -9.32
N LEU A 139 2.80 -5.38 -8.97
CA LEU A 139 3.23 -4.24 -9.79
C LEU A 139 3.77 -4.70 -11.16
N ASN A 140 4.50 -5.81 -11.18
CA ASN A 140 4.98 -6.43 -12.43
C ASN A 140 3.81 -6.87 -13.34
N ASP A 141 2.77 -7.50 -12.78
CA ASP A 141 1.57 -7.91 -13.52
C ASP A 141 0.78 -6.72 -14.11
N LEU A 142 0.96 -5.54 -13.54
CA LEU A 142 0.33 -4.29 -13.97
C LEU A 142 1.27 -3.40 -14.81
N ASP A 143 2.43 -3.89 -15.22
CA ASP A 143 3.48 -3.15 -15.94
C ASP A 143 3.94 -1.87 -15.21
N ILE A 144 3.82 -1.82 -13.88
CA ILE A 144 4.26 -0.67 -13.07
C ILE A 144 5.73 -0.86 -12.70
N LYS A 145 6.58 0.01 -13.24
CA LYS A 145 8.00 0.02 -12.90
C LYS A 145 8.21 0.54 -11.48
N THR A 146 8.99 -0.18 -10.69
CA THR A 146 9.50 0.32 -9.41
C THR A 146 10.78 1.11 -9.65
N GLY A 147 10.97 2.20 -8.92
CA GLY A 147 12.15 3.04 -9.07
C GLY A 147 11.82 4.44 -9.56
N LEU A 148 12.11 5.41 -8.74
CA LEU A 148 11.77 6.81 -8.91
C LEU A 148 12.35 7.43 -10.19
N ALA A 149 13.53 6.97 -10.62
CA ALA A 149 14.20 7.45 -11.84
C ALA A 149 13.36 7.18 -13.11
N ASN A 150 12.53 6.12 -13.12
CA ASN A 150 11.63 5.81 -14.24
C ASN A 150 10.54 6.89 -14.41
N TYR A 151 10.33 7.69 -13.40
CA TYR A 151 9.30 8.74 -13.34
C TYR A 151 9.89 10.15 -13.30
N GLY A 152 11.18 10.30 -13.62
CA GLY A 152 11.83 11.60 -13.71
C GLY A 152 12.29 12.21 -12.38
N VAL A 153 12.12 11.51 -11.26
CA VAL A 153 12.62 11.95 -9.95
C VAL A 153 14.12 11.78 -9.91
N LYS A 154 14.84 12.87 -9.63
CA LYS A 154 16.30 12.88 -9.59
C LYS A 154 16.80 12.58 -8.18
N ARG A 155 18.02 12.06 -8.09
CA ARG A 155 18.66 11.77 -6.80
C ARG A 155 18.82 13.02 -5.93
N GLU A 156 19.00 14.18 -6.55
CA GLU A 156 19.15 15.49 -5.89
C GLU A 156 17.84 15.95 -5.21
N ASP A 157 16.66 15.44 -5.64
CA ASP A 157 15.37 15.77 -5.06
C ASP A 157 15.09 15.01 -3.75
N LEU A 158 15.73 13.85 -3.55
CA LEU A 158 15.42 12.92 -2.47
C LEU A 158 15.59 13.52 -1.06
N PRO A 159 16.64 14.32 -0.75
CA PRO A 159 16.75 14.93 0.58
C PRO A 159 15.57 15.84 0.92
N ALA A 160 15.11 16.65 -0.03
CA ALA A 160 13.94 17.52 0.18
C ALA A 160 12.64 16.73 0.29
N CYS A 161 12.49 15.62 -0.44
CA CYS A 161 11.36 14.69 -0.29
C CYS A 161 11.37 14.06 1.10
N ALA A 162 12.51 13.60 1.58
CA ALA A 162 12.65 13.00 2.91
C ALA A 162 12.30 14.00 4.02
N ASP A 163 12.76 15.25 3.93
CA ASP A 163 12.44 16.31 4.90
C ASP A 163 10.92 16.58 4.95
N ARG A 164 10.27 16.67 3.80
CA ARG A 164 8.82 16.86 3.71
C ARG A 164 8.05 15.64 4.25
N ALA A 165 8.49 14.43 3.90
CA ALA A 165 7.88 13.19 4.41
C ALA A 165 7.99 13.11 5.93
N PHE A 166 9.16 13.44 6.48
CA PHE A 166 9.37 13.44 7.93
C PHE A 166 8.61 14.56 8.66
N ALA A 167 8.28 15.65 7.97
CA ALA A 167 7.41 16.71 8.49
C ALA A 167 5.92 16.29 8.55
N ALA A 168 5.51 15.25 7.81
CA ALA A 168 4.13 14.75 7.77
C ALA A 168 3.77 13.93 9.03
N LYS A 169 3.92 14.53 10.22
CA LYS A 169 3.81 13.86 11.52
C LYS A 169 2.50 13.12 11.71
N ARG A 170 1.38 13.65 11.18
CA ARG A 170 0.07 13.00 11.28
C ARG A 170 0.08 11.59 10.66
N LEU A 171 0.72 11.43 9.51
CA LEU A 171 0.83 10.15 8.80
C LEU A 171 1.84 9.23 9.50
N LEU A 172 2.99 9.76 9.87
CA LEU A 172 4.03 8.98 10.55
C LEU A 172 3.60 8.50 11.94
N ASN A 173 2.78 9.26 12.66
CA ASN A 173 2.24 8.87 13.96
C ASN A 173 1.23 7.71 13.87
N ASN A 174 0.62 7.49 12.71
CA ASN A 174 -0.24 6.32 12.48
C ASN A 174 0.53 5.11 11.95
N ASN A 175 1.78 5.29 11.50
CA ASN A 175 2.58 4.19 10.97
C ASN A 175 2.93 3.19 12.10
N PRO A 176 2.80 1.86 11.88
CA PRO A 176 3.02 0.87 12.94
C PRO A 176 4.46 0.83 13.45
N ARG A 177 5.43 1.22 12.62
CA ARG A 177 6.84 1.31 12.99
C ARG A 177 7.31 2.76 12.94
N ALA A 178 7.93 3.22 14.02
CA ALA A 178 8.55 4.54 14.03
C ALA A 178 9.67 4.61 12.99
N ALA A 179 9.67 5.68 12.20
CA ALA A 179 10.70 5.96 11.21
C ALA A 179 11.54 7.16 11.64
N SER A 180 12.83 7.13 11.33
CA SER A 180 13.71 8.29 11.39
C SER A 180 13.88 8.90 9.99
N ARG A 181 14.42 10.14 9.94
CA ARG A 181 14.65 10.85 8.68
C ARG A 181 15.62 10.10 7.75
N ASP A 182 16.56 9.38 8.33
CA ASP A 182 17.65 8.72 7.59
C ASP A 182 17.31 7.28 7.16
N GLN A 183 16.13 6.79 7.52
CA GLN A 183 15.56 5.50 7.09
C GLN A 183 14.63 5.68 5.90
#